data_be1b7c69edd628969a2f1fd23d4e6ef5
#
_entry.id   be1b7c69edd628969a2f1fd23d4e6ef5
#
_cell.length_a   1.000
_cell.length_b   1.000
_cell.length_c   1.000
_cell.angle_alpha   90.00
_cell.angle_beta   90.00
_cell.angle_gamma   90.00
#
_symmetry.space_group_name_H-M   'P 1'
#
loop_
_entity.id
_entity.type
_entity.pdbx_description
1 polymer ?
#
loop_
_entity_poly.entity_id
_entity_poly.type
_entity_poly.pdbx_seq_one_letter_code
_entity_poly.pdbx_strand_id
1 'polypeptide(L)'
;MHVTDLTRDYYEKNFGNKAVLNGKKDDEGAMLQEMFEKFTTQLELRKQESKLYLEQLECEHQQQKQLAFELQKNNEQLELNVAERTKYLQEALNELKKVDVAKSQFMANISHELRTPLNAIIGSSEILKDDILGELNQKQKKYVANIFSSSTHLLQLINDILDISKIASGKMTLNYSEFYLKEIVLQTVENVKSYVTSKQLKVKLKFEPDDFMIEADAAKLKQILYNLLSNAVKFTGTGGQIEIYVYKREDVAEFIVRDNGIGIAEQDQKKVFVEFEQVDSSYTREYEGTGLGLPLVKKMVEMHGGYVYLKSALGEGTEVIFLIPLQQGMKKQ
;
A
#
# COMPACT_ATOMS: atom_id res chain seq x y z
N MET A 1 13.61 -75.59 -23.63
CA MET A 1 14.59 -76.28 -24.47
C MET A 1 15.87 -75.53 -24.34
N HIS A 2 16.86 -76.13 -23.62
CA HIS A 2 18.09 -75.41 -23.25
C HIS A 2 18.96 -75.13 -24.46
N VAL A 3 19.59 -73.99 -24.54
CA VAL A 3 20.56 -73.56 -25.57
C VAL A 3 21.68 -74.60 -25.70
N THR A 4 22.04 -75.23 -24.58
CA THR A 4 22.98 -76.38 -24.55
C THR A 4 22.57 -77.57 -25.34
N ASP A 5 21.27 -77.90 -25.49
CA ASP A 5 20.80 -79.06 -26.30
C ASP A 5 20.84 -78.73 -27.78
N LEU A 6 20.52 -77.50 -28.17
CA LEU A 6 20.62 -77.08 -29.58
C LEU A 6 22.05 -76.95 -30.08
N THR A 7 22.98 -76.57 -29.27
CA THR A 7 24.41 -76.48 -29.62
C THR A 7 25.03 -77.85 -29.69
N ARG A 8 24.65 -78.78 -28.81
CA ARG A 8 25.09 -80.18 -28.84
C ARG A 8 24.58 -80.90 -30.08
N ASP A 9 23.28 -80.73 -30.43
CA ASP A 9 22.66 -81.28 -31.58
C ASP A 9 23.28 -80.80 -32.93
N TYR A 10 23.63 -79.50 -32.97
CA TYR A 10 24.32 -78.88 -34.10
C TYR A 10 25.77 -79.38 -34.22
N TYR A 11 26.48 -79.62 -33.12
CA TYR A 11 27.84 -80.13 -33.14
C TYR A 11 27.89 -81.60 -33.53
N GLU A 12 27.01 -82.46 -32.97
CA GLU A 12 26.90 -83.87 -33.31
C GLU A 12 26.49 -84.05 -34.84
N LYS A 13 25.63 -83.23 -35.35
CA LYS A 13 25.14 -83.23 -36.69
C LYS A 13 26.17 -82.77 -37.73
N ASN A 14 27.01 -81.87 -37.46
CA ASN A 14 27.89 -81.28 -38.46
C ASN A 14 29.37 -81.76 -38.33
N PHE A 15 29.80 -82.20 -37.14
CA PHE A 15 31.17 -82.53 -36.89
C PHE A 15 31.39 -83.96 -36.35
N GLY A 16 30.38 -84.66 -35.88
CA GLY A 16 30.47 -85.97 -35.20
C GLY A 16 30.98 -87.14 -36.09
N ASN A 17 30.90 -87.04 -37.39
CA ASN A 17 31.30 -88.10 -38.31
C ASN A 17 32.60 -87.86 -39.13
N LYS A 18 33.31 -86.76 -38.88
CA LYS A 18 34.56 -86.42 -39.61
C LYS A 18 35.82 -86.42 -38.78
N ALA A 19 35.77 -86.81 -37.50
CA ALA A 19 36.87 -86.70 -36.56
C ALA A 19 37.80 -87.91 -36.46
N VAL A 20 37.74 -88.83 -37.41
CA VAL A 20 38.60 -90.03 -37.43
C VAL A 20 39.53 -90.02 -38.64
N LEU A 21 40.33 -89.01 -38.86
CA LEU A 21 41.55 -89.06 -39.71
C LEU A 21 42.43 -87.79 -39.47
N ASN A 22 43.56 -88.06 -38.87
CA ASN A 22 44.81 -87.23 -38.74
C ASN A 22 45.01 -86.53 -37.44
N GLY A 23 46.06 -86.90 -36.69
CA GLY A 23 46.55 -86.46 -35.40
C GLY A 23 46.98 -84.99 -35.28
N LYS A 24 46.32 -84.05 -35.95
CA LYS A 24 46.37 -82.63 -35.82
C LYS A 24 45.02 -81.98 -35.48
N LYS A 25 43.97 -82.86 -35.37
CA LYS A 25 42.59 -82.36 -35.14
C LYS A 25 42.14 -82.29 -33.70
N ASP A 26 42.90 -82.82 -32.76
CA ASP A 26 42.53 -82.81 -31.34
C ASP A 26 42.72 -81.40 -30.71
N ASP A 27 43.70 -80.61 -31.17
CA ASP A 27 43.93 -79.29 -30.65
C ASP A 27 42.90 -78.24 -31.12
N GLU A 28 42.44 -78.31 -32.37
CA GLU A 28 41.41 -77.45 -32.91
C GLU A 28 40.02 -77.75 -32.30
N GLY A 29 39.71 -79.00 -32.03
CA GLY A 29 38.49 -79.43 -31.37
C GLY A 29 38.43 -78.95 -29.89
N ALA A 30 39.53 -79.12 -29.19
CA ALA A 30 39.64 -78.66 -27.79
C ALA A 30 39.53 -77.12 -27.68
N MET A 31 40.15 -76.41 -28.61
CA MET A 31 40.08 -74.93 -28.65
C MET A 31 38.68 -74.42 -29.00
N LEU A 32 37.96 -75.08 -29.90
CA LEU A 32 36.55 -74.74 -30.17
C LEU A 32 35.64 -75.06 -28.99
N GLN A 33 35.87 -76.15 -28.29
CA GLN A 33 35.09 -76.48 -27.10
C GLN A 33 35.32 -75.49 -25.97
N GLU A 34 36.55 -75.07 -25.73
CA GLU A 34 36.86 -74.02 -24.77
C GLU A 34 36.26 -72.62 -25.10
N MET A 35 36.27 -72.29 -26.41
CA MET A 35 35.58 -71.04 -26.86
C MET A 35 34.07 -71.14 -26.69
N PHE A 36 33.47 -72.29 -26.90
CA PHE A 36 32.02 -72.54 -26.74
C PHE A 36 31.63 -72.45 -25.24
N GLU A 37 32.43 -73.07 -24.36
CA GLU A 37 32.20 -72.94 -22.91
C GLU A 37 32.35 -71.50 -22.41
N LYS A 38 33.32 -70.78 -22.90
CA LYS A 38 33.46 -69.34 -22.60
C LYS A 38 32.29 -68.51 -23.10
N PHE A 39 31.82 -68.82 -24.33
CA PHE A 39 30.67 -68.09 -24.91
C PHE A 39 29.37 -68.41 -24.18
N THR A 40 29.11 -69.66 -23.81
CA THR A 40 27.93 -70.05 -23.02
C THR A 40 27.95 -69.45 -21.68
N THR A 41 29.12 -69.39 -20.99
CA THR A 41 29.28 -68.73 -19.70
C THR A 41 29.03 -67.21 -19.79
N GLN A 42 29.52 -66.57 -20.87
CA GLN A 42 29.24 -65.13 -21.10
C GLN A 42 27.78 -64.87 -21.42
N LEU A 43 27.10 -65.73 -22.13
CA LEU A 43 25.65 -65.62 -22.40
C LEU A 43 24.83 -65.79 -21.11
N GLU A 44 25.18 -66.72 -20.26
CA GLU A 44 24.51 -66.88 -18.96
C GLU A 44 24.72 -65.67 -18.04
N LEU A 45 25.98 -65.14 -17.98
CA LEU A 45 26.28 -63.92 -17.22
C LEU A 45 25.42 -62.72 -17.71
N ARG A 46 25.41 -62.50 -19.02
CA ARG A 46 24.55 -61.41 -19.61
C ARG A 46 23.08 -61.62 -19.35
N LYS A 47 22.62 -62.88 -19.35
CA LYS A 47 21.21 -63.20 -19.04
C LYS A 47 20.88 -62.89 -17.57
N GLN A 48 21.82 -63.16 -16.65
CA GLN A 48 21.65 -62.80 -15.24
C GLN A 48 21.70 -61.29 -15.01
N GLU A 49 22.62 -60.57 -15.64
CA GLU A 49 22.70 -59.11 -15.59
C GLU A 49 21.42 -58.47 -16.14
N SER A 50 20.93 -58.97 -17.27
CA SER A 50 19.68 -58.50 -17.90
C SER A 50 18.46 -58.72 -17.01
N LYS A 51 18.41 -59.86 -16.31
CA LYS A 51 17.35 -60.17 -15.36
C LYS A 51 17.38 -59.27 -14.16
N LEU A 52 18.56 -59.01 -13.60
CA LEU A 52 18.73 -58.09 -12.47
C LEU A 52 18.34 -56.66 -12.84
N TYR A 53 18.72 -56.24 -14.04
CA TYR A 53 18.34 -54.89 -14.55
C TYR A 53 16.83 -54.75 -14.76
N LEU A 54 16.15 -55.80 -15.24
CA LEU A 54 14.69 -55.82 -15.35
C LEU A 54 14.00 -55.75 -13.98
N GLU A 55 14.49 -56.48 -12.99
CA GLU A 55 13.96 -56.43 -11.61
C GLU A 55 14.15 -55.04 -11.00
N GLN A 56 15.28 -54.38 -11.25
CA GLN A 56 15.50 -53.00 -10.82
C GLN A 56 14.53 -52.01 -11.49
N LEU A 57 14.34 -52.12 -12.82
CA LEU A 57 13.41 -51.30 -13.58
C LEU A 57 11.96 -51.47 -13.10
N GLU A 58 11.55 -52.70 -12.79
CA GLU A 58 10.23 -52.99 -12.25
C GLU A 58 10.03 -52.36 -10.87
N CYS A 59 11.05 -52.42 -10.03
CA CYS A 59 11.03 -51.77 -8.69
C CYS A 59 10.94 -50.25 -8.81
N GLU A 60 11.77 -49.62 -9.66
CA GLU A 60 11.72 -48.16 -9.91
C GLU A 60 10.37 -47.76 -10.50
N HIS A 61 9.83 -48.50 -11.41
CA HIS A 61 8.53 -48.23 -12.01
C HIS A 61 7.38 -48.32 -10.99
N GLN A 62 7.45 -49.25 -10.05
CA GLN A 62 6.49 -49.34 -8.95
C GLN A 62 6.63 -48.16 -7.98
N GLN A 63 7.85 -47.74 -7.63
CA GLN A 63 8.08 -46.57 -6.81
C GLN A 63 7.55 -45.29 -7.47
N GLN A 64 7.80 -45.11 -8.77
CA GLN A 64 7.27 -43.97 -9.54
C GLN A 64 5.74 -43.95 -9.57
N LYS A 65 5.08 -45.08 -9.74
CA LYS A 65 3.62 -45.20 -9.69
C LYS A 65 3.07 -44.82 -8.32
N GLN A 66 3.72 -45.26 -7.26
CA GLN A 66 3.31 -44.96 -5.90
C GLN A 66 3.46 -43.46 -5.57
N LEU A 67 4.59 -42.86 -5.98
CA LEU A 67 4.85 -41.43 -5.82
C LEU A 67 3.86 -40.58 -6.62
N ALA A 68 3.56 -40.98 -7.86
CA ALA A 68 2.57 -40.30 -8.69
C ALA A 68 1.17 -40.33 -8.06
N PHE A 69 0.76 -41.46 -7.47
CA PHE A 69 -0.51 -41.60 -6.77
C PHE A 69 -0.58 -40.71 -5.52
N GLU A 70 0.50 -40.68 -4.70
CA GLU A 70 0.59 -39.80 -3.55
C GLU A 70 0.56 -38.33 -3.94
N LEU A 71 1.27 -37.95 -4.99
CA LEU A 71 1.28 -36.60 -5.54
C LEU A 71 -0.12 -36.17 -6.00
N GLN A 72 -0.81 -37.04 -6.72
CA GLN A 72 -2.18 -36.77 -7.16
C GLN A 72 -3.13 -36.58 -5.98
N LYS A 73 -3.07 -37.46 -4.98
CA LYS A 73 -3.89 -37.34 -3.75
C LYS A 73 -3.60 -36.06 -2.98
N ASN A 74 -2.31 -35.67 -2.88
CA ASN A 74 -1.93 -34.42 -2.21
C ASN A 74 -2.43 -33.20 -2.98
N ASN A 75 -2.36 -33.23 -4.34
CA ASN A 75 -2.89 -32.15 -5.18
C ASN A 75 -4.41 -31.99 -5.02
N GLU A 76 -5.16 -33.09 -5.05
CA GLU A 76 -6.61 -33.07 -4.84
C GLU A 76 -6.95 -32.47 -3.46
N GLN A 77 -6.24 -32.89 -2.41
CA GLN A 77 -6.42 -32.34 -1.06
C GLN A 77 -6.05 -30.85 -0.98
N LEU A 78 -5.00 -30.44 -1.68
CA LEU A 78 -4.57 -29.03 -1.73
C LEU A 78 -5.63 -28.17 -2.44
N GLU A 79 -6.16 -28.64 -3.58
CA GLU A 79 -7.23 -27.96 -4.32
C GLU A 79 -8.48 -27.77 -3.46
N LEU A 80 -8.90 -28.79 -2.71
CA LEU A 80 -10.02 -28.69 -1.77
C LEU A 80 -9.75 -27.64 -0.68
N ASN A 81 -8.57 -27.67 -0.07
CA ASN A 81 -8.18 -26.72 0.97
C ASN A 81 -8.10 -25.27 0.43
N VAL A 82 -7.59 -25.10 -0.80
CA VAL A 82 -7.54 -23.79 -1.47
C VAL A 82 -8.94 -23.28 -1.76
N ALA A 83 -9.82 -24.13 -2.27
CA ALA A 83 -11.22 -23.77 -2.55
C ALA A 83 -11.96 -23.34 -1.28
N GLU A 84 -11.81 -24.11 -0.19
CA GLU A 84 -12.43 -23.80 1.11
C GLU A 84 -11.91 -22.48 1.70
N ARG A 85 -10.58 -22.28 1.70
CA ARG A 85 -9.97 -21.04 2.18
C ARG A 85 -10.37 -19.82 1.33
N THR A 86 -10.43 -20.00 0.01
CA THR A 86 -10.87 -18.94 -0.91
C THR A 86 -12.30 -18.53 -0.64
N LYS A 87 -13.20 -19.52 -0.42
CA LYS A 87 -14.59 -19.25 -0.05
C LYS A 87 -14.69 -18.49 1.29
N TYR A 88 -13.98 -18.96 2.31
CA TYR A 88 -13.95 -18.30 3.63
C TYR A 88 -13.44 -16.85 3.54
N LEU A 89 -12.34 -16.63 2.80
CA LEU A 89 -11.81 -15.27 2.57
C LEU A 89 -12.81 -14.38 1.85
N GLN A 90 -13.51 -14.91 0.86
CA GLN A 90 -14.54 -14.16 0.12
C GLN A 90 -15.72 -13.77 1.02
N GLU A 91 -16.18 -14.68 1.88
CA GLU A 91 -17.24 -14.40 2.86
C GLU A 91 -16.77 -13.33 3.86
N ALA A 92 -15.56 -13.45 4.42
CA ALA A 92 -14.99 -12.47 5.34
C ALA A 92 -14.83 -11.09 4.70
N LEU A 93 -14.36 -11.03 3.43
CA LEU A 93 -14.26 -9.79 2.68
C LEU A 93 -15.63 -9.14 2.45
N ASN A 94 -16.66 -9.94 2.16
CA ASN A 94 -18.02 -9.43 1.99
C ASN A 94 -18.58 -8.85 3.29
N GLU A 95 -18.34 -9.50 4.42
CA GLU A 95 -18.74 -8.99 5.75
C GLU A 95 -18.01 -7.69 6.09
N LEU A 96 -16.69 -7.64 5.88
CA LEU A 96 -15.91 -6.40 6.07
C LEU A 96 -16.44 -5.26 5.21
N LYS A 97 -16.78 -5.52 3.93
CA LYS A 97 -17.37 -4.51 3.05
C LYS A 97 -18.73 -4.00 3.57
N LYS A 98 -19.58 -4.89 4.09
CA LYS A 98 -20.87 -4.48 4.69
C LYS A 98 -20.67 -3.57 5.90
N VAL A 99 -19.73 -3.92 6.79
CA VAL A 99 -19.38 -3.09 7.95
C VAL A 99 -18.86 -1.73 7.53
N ASP A 100 -17.99 -1.66 6.52
CA ASP A 100 -17.43 -0.39 6.01
C ASP A 100 -18.51 0.50 5.37
N VAL A 101 -19.42 -0.10 4.59
CA VAL A 101 -20.57 0.63 4.02
C VAL A 101 -21.48 1.15 5.13
N ALA A 102 -21.81 0.34 6.13
CA ALA A 102 -22.64 0.74 7.25
C ALA A 102 -21.99 1.87 8.06
N LYS A 103 -20.68 1.78 8.34
CA LYS A 103 -19.88 2.83 8.98
C LYS A 103 -19.92 4.14 8.20
N SER A 104 -19.72 4.08 6.88
CA SER A 104 -19.75 5.27 6.02
C SER A 104 -21.13 5.93 6.00
N GLN A 105 -22.19 5.12 5.91
CA GLN A 105 -23.58 5.62 5.94
C GLN A 105 -23.93 6.24 7.29
N PHE A 106 -23.52 5.61 8.38
CA PHE A 106 -23.70 6.14 9.72
C PHE A 106 -23.02 7.50 9.88
N MET A 107 -21.76 7.62 9.46
CA MET A 107 -21.03 8.90 9.51
C MET A 107 -21.69 10.00 8.68
N ALA A 108 -22.19 9.66 7.47
CA ALA A 108 -22.90 10.60 6.62
C ALA A 108 -24.19 11.10 7.27
N ASN A 109 -24.98 10.20 7.86
CA ASN A 109 -26.24 10.55 8.53
C ASN A 109 -25.98 11.42 9.77
N ILE A 110 -25.06 11.02 10.65
CA ILE A 110 -24.70 11.79 11.86
C ILE A 110 -24.23 13.20 11.47
N SER A 111 -23.40 13.33 10.44
CA SER A 111 -22.93 14.65 10.02
C SER A 111 -24.09 15.54 9.54
N HIS A 112 -25.03 15.00 8.80
CA HIS A 112 -26.21 15.78 8.34
C HIS A 112 -27.05 16.23 9.54
N GLU A 113 -27.31 15.33 10.49
CA GLU A 113 -28.08 15.60 11.69
C GLU A 113 -27.39 16.60 12.64
N LEU A 114 -26.05 16.61 12.69
CA LEU A 114 -25.28 17.57 13.48
C LEU A 114 -25.11 18.93 12.78
N ARG A 115 -25.01 18.94 11.45
CA ARG A 115 -24.82 20.18 10.68
C ARG A 115 -25.99 21.13 10.80
N THR A 116 -27.21 20.64 10.80
CA THR A 116 -28.44 21.44 10.84
C THR A 116 -28.54 22.31 12.12
N PRO A 117 -28.50 21.74 13.34
CA PRO A 117 -28.53 22.54 14.56
C PRO A 117 -27.29 23.44 14.70
N LEU A 118 -26.13 22.98 14.22
CA LEU A 118 -24.90 23.75 14.32
C LEU A 118 -24.91 24.99 13.44
N ASN A 119 -25.44 24.88 12.20
CA ASN A 119 -25.63 26.04 11.34
C ASN A 119 -26.61 27.05 11.95
N ALA A 120 -27.65 26.58 12.66
CA ALA A 120 -28.55 27.49 13.37
C ALA A 120 -27.83 28.23 14.50
N ILE A 121 -26.97 27.54 15.28
CA ILE A 121 -26.16 28.16 16.33
C ILE A 121 -25.18 29.16 15.76
N ILE A 122 -24.48 28.82 14.68
CA ILE A 122 -23.52 29.71 13.98
C ILE A 122 -24.27 30.96 13.48
N GLY A 123 -25.36 30.79 12.73
CA GLY A 123 -26.13 31.92 12.19
C GLY A 123 -26.69 32.84 13.27
N SER A 124 -27.23 32.28 14.36
CA SER A 124 -27.71 33.07 15.47
C SER A 124 -26.56 33.85 16.19
N SER A 125 -25.41 33.21 16.34
CA SER A 125 -24.24 33.84 16.93
C SER A 125 -23.64 34.93 16.03
N GLU A 126 -23.72 34.77 14.71
CA GLU A 126 -23.27 35.77 13.74
C GLU A 126 -24.16 37.01 13.75
N ILE A 127 -25.48 36.85 13.75
CA ILE A 127 -26.45 37.93 13.86
C ILE A 127 -26.22 38.75 15.16
N LEU A 128 -25.95 38.06 16.27
CA LEU A 128 -25.66 38.71 17.56
C LEU A 128 -24.29 39.40 17.53
N LYS A 129 -23.27 38.81 16.90
CA LYS A 129 -21.90 39.38 16.81
C LYS A 129 -21.87 40.66 15.97
N ASP A 130 -22.69 40.73 14.94
CA ASP A 130 -22.77 41.87 14.00
C ASP A 130 -23.68 42.99 14.51
N ASP A 131 -24.09 42.94 15.79
CA ASP A 131 -24.94 43.95 16.49
C ASP A 131 -26.27 44.23 15.75
N ILE A 132 -26.76 43.33 14.88
CA ILE A 132 -27.98 43.51 14.04
C ILE A 132 -29.26 43.68 14.91
N LEU A 133 -29.31 43.02 16.06
CA LEU A 133 -30.44 43.01 16.98
C LEU A 133 -30.24 43.97 18.17
N GLY A 134 -29.21 44.83 18.15
CA GLY A 134 -28.82 45.75 19.19
C GLY A 134 -27.42 45.51 19.73
N GLU A 135 -26.83 46.50 20.34
CA GLU A 135 -25.46 46.45 20.86
C GLU A 135 -25.32 45.50 22.05
N LEU A 136 -24.36 44.59 21.97
CA LEU A 136 -23.98 43.72 23.08
C LEU A 136 -22.98 44.39 23.99
N ASN A 137 -23.08 44.17 25.31
CA ASN A 137 -22.02 44.58 26.22
C ASN A 137 -20.76 43.70 26.02
N GLN A 138 -19.61 44.18 26.56
CA GLN A 138 -18.32 43.51 26.34
C GLN A 138 -18.30 42.04 26.79
N LYS A 139 -18.99 41.70 27.88
CA LYS A 139 -19.09 40.29 28.32
C LYS A 139 -19.91 39.45 27.36
N GLN A 140 -21.04 39.97 26.89
CA GLN A 140 -21.88 39.29 25.88
C GLN A 140 -21.12 39.12 24.59
N LYS A 141 -20.41 40.13 24.07
CA LYS A 141 -19.57 40.03 22.87
C LYS A 141 -18.55 38.90 23.00
N LYS A 142 -17.89 38.74 24.16
CA LYS A 142 -16.96 37.65 24.41
C LYS A 142 -17.64 36.28 24.37
N TYR A 143 -18.80 36.13 25.02
CA TYR A 143 -19.52 34.83 25.00
C TYR A 143 -20.04 34.46 23.62
N VAL A 144 -20.60 35.43 22.89
CA VAL A 144 -21.07 35.23 21.52
C VAL A 144 -19.90 34.84 20.59
N ALA A 145 -18.75 35.53 20.71
CA ALA A 145 -17.55 35.16 19.95
C ALA A 145 -17.06 33.74 20.28
N ASN A 146 -17.12 33.33 21.54
CA ASN A 146 -16.75 31.96 21.93
C ASN A 146 -17.73 30.93 21.37
N ILE A 147 -19.05 31.20 21.43
CA ILE A 147 -20.07 30.30 20.85
C ILE A 147 -19.86 30.15 19.34
N PHE A 148 -19.68 31.25 18.63
CA PHE A 148 -19.42 31.26 17.19
C PHE A 148 -18.16 30.46 16.85
N SER A 149 -17.03 30.74 17.53
CA SER A 149 -15.76 30.04 17.31
C SER A 149 -15.85 28.53 17.58
N SER A 150 -16.45 28.13 18.71
CA SER A 150 -16.59 26.74 19.10
C SER A 150 -17.52 25.98 18.14
N SER A 151 -18.62 26.62 17.73
CA SER A 151 -19.57 26.02 16.78
C SER A 151 -18.95 25.83 15.39
N THR A 152 -18.21 26.83 14.91
CA THR A 152 -17.49 26.75 13.62
C THR A 152 -16.41 25.68 13.68
N HIS A 153 -15.68 25.59 14.78
CA HIS A 153 -14.68 24.53 15.00
C HIS A 153 -15.31 23.13 14.99
N LEU A 154 -16.43 22.95 15.68
CA LEU A 154 -17.14 21.66 15.70
C LEU A 154 -17.65 21.27 14.30
N LEU A 155 -18.15 22.23 13.52
CA LEU A 155 -18.57 21.99 12.12
C LEU A 155 -17.39 21.54 11.27
N GLN A 156 -16.23 22.16 11.43
CA GLN A 156 -15.00 21.76 10.73
C GLN A 156 -14.61 20.32 11.08
N LEU A 157 -14.65 19.95 12.38
CA LEU A 157 -14.36 18.59 12.82
C LEU A 157 -15.27 17.53 12.18
N ILE A 158 -16.56 17.81 12.15
CA ILE A 158 -17.55 16.92 11.54
C ILE A 158 -17.26 16.74 10.04
N ASN A 159 -16.91 17.84 9.34
CA ASN A 159 -16.56 17.77 7.93
C ASN A 159 -15.25 17.01 7.69
N ASP A 160 -14.23 17.19 8.54
CA ASP A 160 -12.97 16.48 8.43
C ASP A 160 -13.14 14.96 8.62
N ILE A 161 -13.96 14.53 9.61
CA ILE A 161 -14.31 13.12 9.83
C ILE A 161 -15.04 12.53 8.61
N LEU A 162 -15.97 13.29 8.04
CA LEU A 162 -16.67 12.88 6.81
C LEU A 162 -15.74 12.73 5.62
N ASP A 163 -14.84 13.71 5.43
CA ASP A 163 -13.89 13.68 4.33
C ASP A 163 -12.98 12.44 4.45
N ILE A 164 -12.46 12.15 5.65
CA ILE A 164 -11.68 10.94 5.92
C ILE A 164 -12.50 9.68 5.61
N SER A 165 -13.75 9.61 6.07
CA SER A 165 -14.64 8.45 5.82
C SER A 165 -14.91 8.26 4.32
N LYS A 166 -15.15 9.35 3.56
CA LYS A 166 -15.35 9.30 2.10
C LYS A 166 -14.09 8.86 1.36
N ILE A 167 -12.92 9.31 1.79
CA ILE A 167 -11.64 8.90 1.19
C ILE A 167 -11.39 7.42 1.47
N ALA A 168 -11.55 6.97 2.72
CA ALA A 168 -11.34 5.58 3.12
C ALA A 168 -12.24 4.60 2.36
N SER A 169 -13.52 5.00 2.10
CA SER A 169 -14.47 4.20 1.33
C SER A 169 -14.33 4.34 -0.20
N GLY A 170 -13.35 5.10 -0.70
CA GLY A 170 -13.15 5.35 -2.14
C GLY A 170 -14.27 6.15 -2.81
N LYS A 171 -15.16 6.80 -2.02
CA LYS A 171 -16.31 7.57 -2.52
C LYS A 171 -15.99 9.03 -2.79
N MET A 172 -14.82 9.52 -2.33
CA MET A 172 -14.41 10.88 -2.63
C MET A 172 -13.86 10.95 -4.05
N THR A 173 -14.39 11.88 -4.84
CA THR A 173 -13.88 12.20 -6.18
C THR A 173 -13.34 13.62 -6.18
N LEU A 174 -12.27 13.87 -6.95
CA LEU A 174 -11.71 15.19 -7.15
C LEU A 174 -12.35 15.86 -8.36
N ASN A 175 -12.71 17.13 -8.23
CA ASN A 175 -13.22 17.95 -9.32
C ASN A 175 -12.07 18.78 -9.90
N TYR A 176 -11.40 18.23 -10.90
CA TYR A 176 -10.26 18.89 -11.52
C TYR A 176 -10.69 20.08 -12.38
N SER A 177 -9.96 21.17 -12.24
CA SER A 177 -10.09 22.38 -13.07
C SER A 177 -8.72 23.05 -13.23
N GLU A 178 -8.54 23.78 -14.31
CA GLU A 178 -7.36 24.60 -14.52
C GLU A 178 -7.56 25.98 -13.87
N PHE A 179 -6.57 26.41 -13.11
CA PHE A 179 -6.57 27.73 -12.48
C PHE A 179 -5.15 28.23 -12.21
N TYR A 180 -5.04 29.52 -12.00
CA TYR A 180 -3.81 30.16 -11.56
C TYR A 180 -3.57 29.94 -10.08
N LEU A 181 -2.41 29.38 -9.75
CA LEU A 181 -2.13 28.90 -8.40
C LEU A 181 -2.00 30.02 -7.36
N LYS A 182 -1.42 31.14 -7.75
CA LYS A 182 -1.18 32.31 -6.88
C LYS A 182 -2.46 32.81 -6.21
N GLU A 183 -3.56 32.86 -6.97
CA GLU A 183 -4.86 33.30 -6.45
C GLU A 183 -5.34 32.41 -5.28
N ILE A 184 -5.26 31.10 -5.44
CA ILE A 184 -5.67 30.14 -4.41
C ILE A 184 -4.86 30.27 -3.13
N VAL A 185 -3.54 30.44 -3.26
CA VAL A 185 -2.65 30.63 -2.11
C VAL A 185 -2.95 31.93 -1.39
N LEU A 186 -3.09 33.05 -2.13
CA LEU A 186 -3.40 34.36 -1.57
C LEU A 186 -4.73 34.38 -0.82
N GLN A 187 -5.79 33.80 -1.42
CA GLN A 187 -7.09 33.66 -0.77
C GLN A 187 -6.99 32.87 0.54
N THR A 188 -6.20 31.81 0.56
CA THR A 188 -6.03 30.97 1.76
C THR A 188 -5.26 31.71 2.86
N VAL A 189 -4.25 32.47 2.51
CA VAL A 189 -3.51 33.33 3.46
C VAL A 189 -4.42 34.41 4.07
N GLU A 190 -5.29 35.01 3.27
CA GLU A 190 -6.26 36.01 3.76
C GLU A 190 -7.21 35.42 4.81
N ASN A 191 -7.62 34.14 4.65
CA ASN A 191 -8.47 33.45 5.64
C ASN A 191 -7.83 33.29 7.03
N VAL A 192 -6.51 33.27 7.14
CA VAL A 192 -5.81 33.15 8.43
C VAL A 192 -5.30 34.51 8.96
N LYS A 193 -5.49 35.56 8.20
CA LYS A 193 -4.93 36.90 8.48
C LYS A 193 -5.30 37.46 9.86
N SER A 194 -6.52 37.28 10.32
CA SER A 194 -6.97 37.73 11.64
C SER A 194 -6.14 37.10 12.76
N TYR A 195 -5.85 35.79 12.65
CA TYR A 195 -5.02 35.08 13.63
C TYR A 195 -3.53 35.45 13.51
N VAL A 196 -3.04 35.68 12.30
CA VAL A 196 -1.69 36.18 12.03
C VAL A 196 -1.49 37.53 12.69
N THR A 197 -2.45 38.44 12.53
CA THR A 197 -2.41 39.78 13.11
C THR A 197 -2.50 39.74 14.64
N SER A 198 -3.40 38.95 15.21
CA SER A 198 -3.57 38.82 16.66
C SER A 198 -2.33 38.29 17.38
N LYS A 199 -1.58 37.39 16.73
CA LYS A 199 -0.30 36.83 17.21
C LYS A 199 0.93 37.63 16.75
N GLN A 200 0.76 38.72 15.99
CA GLN A 200 1.85 39.53 15.42
C GLN A 200 2.86 38.70 14.59
N LEU A 201 2.37 37.68 13.87
CA LEU A 201 3.22 36.82 13.06
C LEU A 201 3.66 37.54 11.79
N LYS A 202 4.88 37.20 11.33
CA LYS A 202 5.40 37.65 10.03
C LYS A 202 5.15 36.57 9.00
N VAL A 203 4.38 36.87 7.93
CA VAL A 203 4.13 35.94 6.83
C VAL A 203 4.93 36.36 5.63
N LYS A 204 5.74 35.47 5.08
CA LYS A 204 6.45 35.65 3.82
C LYS A 204 5.91 34.69 2.78
N LEU A 205 5.72 35.22 1.58
CA LEU A 205 5.27 34.50 0.39
C LEU A 205 6.30 34.60 -0.72
N LYS A 206 6.63 33.48 -1.32
CA LYS A 206 7.50 33.46 -2.53
C LYS A 206 6.93 32.47 -3.54
N PHE A 207 6.83 32.93 -4.78
CA PHE A 207 6.45 32.13 -5.93
C PHE A 207 7.61 32.10 -6.93
N GLU A 208 7.83 30.94 -7.56
CA GLU A 208 8.86 30.79 -8.62
C GLU A 208 8.41 29.75 -9.64
N PRO A 209 7.98 30.16 -10.84
CA PRO A 209 7.79 31.57 -11.31
C PRO A 209 6.68 32.28 -10.52
N ASP A 210 6.52 33.60 -10.76
CA ASP A 210 5.58 34.46 -10.02
C ASP A 210 4.14 33.93 -10.01
N ASP A 211 3.71 33.29 -11.11
CA ASP A 211 2.46 32.55 -11.19
C ASP A 211 2.52 31.48 -12.28
N PHE A 212 1.67 30.44 -12.16
CA PHE A 212 1.52 29.40 -13.17
C PHE A 212 0.20 28.65 -12.98
N MET A 213 -0.25 28.00 -14.06
CA MET A 213 -1.46 27.18 -14.07
C MET A 213 -1.20 25.77 -13.56
N ILE A 214 -2.20 25.21 -12.89
CA ILE A 214 -2.23 23.83 -12.43
C ILE A 214 -3.62 23.25 -12.69
N GLU A 215 -3.69 21.96 -13.01
CA GLU A 215 -4.92 21.18 -13.08
C GLU A 215 -5.12 20.42 -11.76
N ALA A 216 -6.00 20.89 -10.90
CA ALA A 216 -6.25 20.30 -9.58
C ALA A 216 -7.68 20.58 -9.10
N ASP A 217 -8.07 19.99 -7.97
CA ASP A 217 -9.28 20.42 -7.26
C ASP A 217 -8.97 21.64 -6.39
N ALA A 218 -9.41 22.81 -6.84
CA ALA A 218 -9.16 24.09 -6.18
C ALA A 218 -9.69 24.12 -4.73
N ALA A 219 -10.83 23.51 -4.46
CA ALA A 219 -11.42 23.48 -3.12
C ALA A 219 -10.61 22.60 -2.18
N LYS A 220 -10.15 21.44 -2.65
CA LYS A 220 -9.29 20.54 -1.86
C LYS A 220 -7.90 21.10 -1.68
N LEU A 221 -7.33 21.78 -2.68
CA LEU A 221 -6.05 22.47 -2.53
C LEU A 221 -6.13 23.60 -1.49
N LYS A 222 -7.22 24.39 -1.49
CA LYS A 222 -7.47 25.37 -0.43
C LYS A 222 -7.55 24.74 0.96
N GLN A 223 -8.22 23.59 1.07
CA GLN A 223 -8.35 22.83 2.32
C GLN A 223 -7.00 22.33 2.83
N ILE A 224 -6.15 21.79 1.92
CA ILE A 224 -4.77 21.39 2.24
C ILE A 224 -3.98 22.58 2.81
N LEU A 225 -3.95 23.69 2.07
CA LEU A 225 -3.21 24.90 2.47
C LEU A 225 -3.74 25.48 3.78
N TYR A 226 -5.05 25.54 3.95
CA TYR A 226 -5.67 26.04 5.19
C TYR A 226 -5.28 25.19 6.40
N ASN A 227 -5.31 23.87 6.30
CA ASN A 227 -4.90 22.96 7.37
C ASN A 227 -3.44 23.17 7.76
N LEU A 228 -2.55 23.35 6.78
CA LEU A 228 -1.14 23.60 7.04
C LEU A 228 -0.91 24.98 7.66
N LEU A 229 -1.54 26.02 7.12
CA LEU A 229 -1.41 27.39 7.63
C LEU A 229 -2.03 27.56 9.02
N SER A 230 -3.17 26.94 9.26
CA SER A 230 -3.82 26.93 10.58
C SER A 230 -2.92 26.28 11.64
N ASN A 231 -2.27 25.14 11.29
CA ASN A 231 -1.29 24.53 12.18
C ASN A 231 -0.06 25.42 12.41
N ALA A 232 0.51 26.01 11.35
CA ALA A 232 1.64 26.93 11.47
C ALA A 232 1.30 28.13 12.40
N VAL A 233 0.14 28.78 12.20
CA VAL A 233 -0.33 29.86 13.06
C VAL A 233 -0.55 29.40 14.51
N LYS A 234 -1.11 28.22 14.68
CA LYS A 234 -1.43 27.65 15.99
C LYS A 234 -0.17 27.39 16.80
N PHE A 235 0.84 26.75 16.22
CA PHE A 235 2.05 26.30 16.92
C PHE A 235 3.23 27.28 16.88
N THR A 236 3.07 28.40 16.18
CA THR A 236 4.03 29.49 16.21
C THR A 236 3.70 30.49 17.36
N GLY A 237 4.69 30.83 18.13
CA GLY A 237 4.56 31.81 19.21
C GLY A 237 4.38 33.23 18.67
N THR A 238 3.93 34.14 19.54
CA THR A 238 3.75 35.57 19.22
C THR A 238 5.05 36.20 18.66
N GLY A 239 4.94 36.94 17.56
CA GLY A 239 6.08 37.59 16.91
C GLY A 239 6.90 36.64 15.99
N GLY A 240 6.50 35.37 15.89
CA GLY A 240 7.16 34.38 15.07
C GLY A 240 6.96 34.61 13.57
N GLN A 241 7.42 33.62 12.75
CA GLN A 241 7.45 33.72 11.30
C GLN A 241 6.89 32.47 10.65
N ILE A 242 6.10 32.68 9.59
CA ILE A 242 5.59 31.66 8.70
C ILE A 242 6.05 32.00 7.27
N GLU A 243 6.58 31.03 6.58
CA GLU A 243 7.06 31.18 5.21
C GLU A 243 6.33 30.18 4.31
N ILE A 244 5.86 30.67 3.16
CA ILE A 244 5.16 29.86 2.17
C ILE A 244 5.95 30.01 0.87
N TYR A 245 6.42 28.89 0.35
CA TYR A 245 7.11 28.84 -0.94
C TYR A 245 6.33 27.96 -1.89
N VAL A 246 6.21 28.42 -3.14
CA VAL A 246 5.55 27.69 -4.21
C VAL A 246 6.46 27.69 -5.42
N TYR A 247 6.89 26.50 -5.82
CA TYR A 247 7.82 26.31 -6.93
C TYR A 247 7.17 25.46 -8.02
N LYS A 248 7.38 25.85 -9.27
CA LYS A 248 7.14 24.98 -10.41
C LYS A 248 8.41 24.16 -10.68
N ARG A 249 8.30 22.84 -10.53
CA ARG A 249 9.37 21.88 -10.81
C ARG A 249 8.90 20.97 -11.93
N GLU A 250 9.59 20.99 -13.08
CA GLU A 250 9.25 20.12 -14.23
C GLU A 250 7.74 19.86 -14.36
N ASP A 251 7.28 18.71 -13.84
CA ASP A 251 5.88 18.24 -13.94
C ASP A 251 5.07 18.39 -12.65
N VAL A 252 5.62 19.02 -11.59
CA VAL A 252 4.95 19.16 -10.31
C VAL A 252 4.99 20.59 -9.78
N ALA A 253 3.97 20.95 -9.01
CA ALA A 253 3.97 22.12 -8.13
C ALA A 253 4.47 21.67 -6.75
N GLU A 254 5.54 22.26 -6.26
CA GLU A 254 6.09 22.04 -4.91
C GLU A 254 5.64 23.17 -4.00
N PHE A 255 5.02 22.81 -2.89
CA PHE A 255 4.57 23.73 -1.85
C PHE A 255 5.35 23.46 -0.57
N ILE A 256 5.83 24.51 0.05
CA ILE A 256 6.52 24.45 1.33
C ILE A 256 5.83 25.43 2.29
N VAL A 257 5.33 24.93 3.39
CA VAL A 257 4.83 25.75 4.51
C VAL A 257 5.77 25.51 5.68
N ARG A 258 6.49 26.55 6.05
CA ARG A 258 7.49 26.53 7.12
C ARG A 258 7.11 27.50 8.21
N ASP A 259 7.24 27.08 9.45
CA ASP A 259 7.09 27.90 10.65
C ASP A 259 8.36 27.81 11.55
N ASN A 260 8.56 28.77 12.39
CA ASN A 260 9.58 28.75 13.45
C ASN A 260 8.96 28.52 14.84
N GLY A 261 7.94 27.68 14.90
CA GLY A 261 7.23 27.34 16.12
C GLY A 261 7.93 26.32 17.01
N ILE A 262 7.15 25.59 17.80
CA ILE A 262 7.65 24.62 18.78
C ILE A 262 8.35 23.40 18.16
N GLY A 263 8.09 23.09 16.89
CA GLY A 263 8.60 21.91 16.22
C GLY A 263 8.03 20.61 16.75
N ILE A 264 8.48 19.49 16.16
CA ILE A 264 8.00 18.13 16.44
C ILE A 264 9.21 17.23 16.68
N ALA A 265 9.21 16.48 17.80
CA ALA A 265 10.25 15.52 18.09
C ALA A 265 10.30 14.39 17.04
N GLU A 266 11.48 13.91 16.69
CA GLU A 266 11.70 12.91 15.63
C GLU A 266 10.81 11.66 15.80
N GLN A 267 10.69 11.18 17.04
CA GLN A 267 9.86 10.01 17.37
C GLN A 267 8.36 10.19 17.08
N ASP A 268 7.88 11.44 17.04
CA ASP A 268 6.47 11.77 16.86
C ASP A 268 6.12 12.20 15.42
N GLN A 269 7.12 12.48 14.56
CA GLN A 269 6.90 12.93 13.18
C GLN A 269 6.11 11.92 12.32
N LYS A 270 6.22 10.62 12.59
CA LYS A 270 5.42 9.60 11.90
C LYS A 270 3.98 9.57 12.40
N LYS A 271 3.76 9.85 13.69
CA LYS A 271 2.45 9.79 14.34
C LYS A 271 1.53 10.93 13.90
N VAL A 272 2.08 12.12 13.57
CA VAL A 272 1.25 13.27 13.18
C VAL A 272 0.47 13.07 11.88
N PHE A 273 0.78 12.04 11.09
CA PHE A 273 0.02 11.62 9.92
C PHE A 273 -0.95 10.47 10.18
N VAL A 274 -1.05 9.98 11.43
CA VAL A 274 -2.01 8.95 11.85
C VAL A 274 -3.27 9.62 12.37
N GLU A 275 -4.43 9.12 11.97
CA GLU A 275 -5.73 9.67 12.36
C GLU A 275 -5.92 9.61 13.87
N PHE A 276 -6.41 10.72 14.47
CA PHE A 276 -6.68 10.89 15.90
C PHE A 276 -5.45 10.80 16.82
N GLU A 277 -4.24 10.64 16.27
CA GLU A 277 -3.03 10.73 17.07
C GLU A 277 -2.60 12.20 17.29
N GLN A 278 -2.23 12.50 18.51
CA GLN A 278 -1.71 13.79 18.92
C GLN A 278 -0.39 13.59 19.63
N VAL A 279 0.52 14.56 19.49
CA VAL A 279 1.78 14.54 20.21
C VAL A 279 1.51 14.97 21.65
N ASP A 280 1.65 14.03 22.60
CA ASP A 280 1.54 14.30 24.03
C ASP A 280 2.76 15.08 24.53
N SER A 281 2.70 16.39 24.49
CA SER A 281 3.68 17.22 25.18
C SER A 281 3.00 18.18 26.15
N SER A 282 3.69 18.53 27.23
CA SER A 282 3.22 19.56 28.20
C SER A 282 2.94 20.91 27.52
N TYR A 283 3.56 21.15 26.37
CA TYR A 283 3.37 22.34 25.54
C TYR A 283 2.12 22.30 24.64
N THR A 284 1.57 21.12 24.36
CA THR A 284 0.37 20.97 23.51
C THR A 284 -0.94 21.08 24.29
N ARG A 285 -0.92 20.99 25.63
CA ARG A 285 -2.13 21.13 26.46
C ARG A 285 -2.83 22.49 26.32
N GLU A 286 -2.12 23.52 25.88
CA GLU A 286 -2.66 24.84 25.61
C GLU A 286 -3.31 24.99 24.22
N TYR A 287 -3.11 23.98 23.35
CA TYR A 287 -3.55 24.02 21.96
C TYR A 287 -4.37 22.78 21.62
N GLU A 288 -5.68 22.81 21.89
CA GLU A 288 -6.62 21.76 21.47
C GLU A 288 -6.54 21.50 19.96
N GLY A 289 -6.45 20.25 19.57
CA GLY A 289 -6.43 19.81 18.17
C GLY A 289 -7.21 18.51 18.00
N THR A 290 -7.49 18.09 16.79
CA THR A 290 -8.29 16.92 16.49
C THR A 290 -7.46 15.70 16.09
N GLY A 291 -6.20 15.94 15.71
CA GLY A 291 -5.35 14.92 15.10
C GLY A 291 -5.78 14.52 13.68
N LEU A 292 -6.67 15.31 13.03
CA LEU A 292 -7.21 14.98 11.72
C LEU A 292 -6.61 15.81 10.57
N GLY A 293 -6.09 17.01 10.85
CA GLY A 293 -5.65 17.95 9.83
C GLY A 293 -4.53 17.41 8.94
N LEU A 294 -3.41 16.93 9.50
CA LEU A 294 -2.28 16.39 8.74
C LEU A 294 -2.59 15.05 8.06
N PRO A 295 -3.28 14.08 8.69
CA PRO A 295 -3.80 12.90 8.00
C PRO A 295 -4.65 13.23 6.77
N LEU A 296 -5.54 14.22 6.89
CA LEU A 296 -6.40 14.67 5.81
C LEU A 296 -5.59 15.32 4.67
N VAL A 297 -4.61 16.17 5.02
CA VAL A 297 -3.65 16.74 4.05
C VAL A 297 -2.97 15.63 3.26
N LYS A 298 -2.41 14.62 3.94
CA LYS A 298 -1.75 13.49 3.30
C LYS A 298 -2.67 12.78 2.31
N LYS A 299 -3.87 12.42 2.74
CA LYS A 299 -4.85 11.72 1.89
C LYS A 299 -5.27 12.55 0.68
N MET A 300 -5.52 13.85 0.86
CA MET A 300 -5.88 14.73 -0.25
C MET A 300 -4.73 14.91 -1.26
N VAL A 301 -3.50 15.05 -0.79
CA VAL A 301 -2.32 15.12 -1.65
C VAL A 301 -2.13 13.82 -2.43
N GLU A 302 -2.26 12.66 -1.76
CA GLU A 302 -2.19 11.34 -2.40
C GLU A 302 -3.29 11.14 -3.45
N MET A 303 -4.51 11.64 -3.22
CA MET A 303 -5.59 11.63 -4.21
C MET A 303 -5.27 12.46 -5.46
N HIS A 304 -4.51 13.55 -5.34
CA HIS A 304 -3.99 14.32 -6.48
C HIS A 304 -2.79 13.63 -7.17
N GLY A 305 -2.39 12.43 -6.74
CA GLY A 305 -1.20 11.75 -7.25
C GLY A 305 0.11 12.34 -6.75
N GLY A 306 0.06 13.13 -5.69
CA GLY A 306 1.18 13.82 -5.09
C GLY A 306 1.77 13.11 -3.87
N TYR A 307 2.72 13.77 -3.22
CA TYR A 307 3.39 13.29 -2.01
C TYR A 307 3.51 14.42 -0.98
N VAL A 308 3.47 14.06 0.32
CA VAL A 308 3.72 14.99 1.42
C VAL A 308 4.76 14.41 2.37
N TYR A 309 5.64 15.26 2.84
CA TYR A 309 6.62 14.93 3.87
C TYR A 309 6.87 16.12 4.79
N LEU A 310 7.45 15.85 5.95
CA LEU A 310 7.63 16.80 7.01
C LEU A 310 9.10 16.76 7.47
N LYS A 311 9.66 17.95 7.71
CA LYS A 311 10.95 18.14 8.39
C LYS A 311 10.69 19.00 9.61
N SER A 312 11.13 18.56 10.77
CA SER A 312 10.93 19.32 12.01
C SER A 312 11.97 18.90 13.04
N ALA A 313 12.32 19.84 13.90
CA ALA A 313 13.08 19.56 15.12
C ALA A 313 12.48 20.34 16.27
N LEU A 314 12.50 19.79 17.47
CA LEU A 314 11.92 20.41 18.65
C LEU A 314 12.61 21.75 18.93
N GLY A 315 11.85 22.85 18.99
CA GLY A 315 12.36 24.20 19.18
C GLY A 315 12.84 24.92 17.92
N GLU A 316 12.90 24.25 16.76
CA GLU A 316 13.37 24.83 15.50
C GLU A 316 12.24 25.13 14.51
N GLY A 317 11.02 24.64 14.80
CA GLY A 317 9.84 24.79 13.95
C GLY A 317 9.58 23.59 13.06
N THR A 318 8.66 23.76 12.11
CA THR A 318 8.19 22.71 11.23
C THR A 318 8.16 23.18 9.80
N GLU A 319 8.60 22.32 8.88
CA GLU A 319 8.52 22.50 7.43
C GLU A 319 7.70 21.34 6.86
N VAL A 320 6.52 21.63 6.34
CA VAL A 320 5.70 20.65 5.60
C VAL A 320 5.83 20.93 4.11
N ILE A 321 6.21 19.90 3.38
CA ILE A 321 6.44 19.97 1.95
C ILE A 321 5.47 19.01 1.26
N PHE A 322 4.73 19.50 0.27
CA PHE A 322 3.90 18.63 -0.56
C PHE A 322 4.04 18.97 -2.05
N LEU A 323 3.83 17.95 -2.85
CA LEU A 323 3.99 18.00 -4.30
C LEU A 323 2.67 17.59 -4.94
N ILE A 324 2.24 18.35 -5.94
CA ILE A 324 1.05 18.00 -6.75
C ILE A 324 1.46 18.04 -8.23
N PRO A 325 1.12 17.02 -9.06
CA PRO A 325 1.34 17.06 -10.49
C PRO A 325 0.65 18.28 -11.12
N LEU A 326 1.32 18.94 -12.07
CA LEU A 326 0.76 20.10 -12.78
C LEU A 326 -0.41 19.73 -13.67
N GLN A 327 -0.39 18.52 -14.24
CA GLN A 327 -1.46 17.96 -15.07
C GLN A 327 -1.84 16.57 -14.56
N GLN A 328 -3.12 16.26 -14.58
CA GLN A 328 -3.65 14.96 -14.22
C GLN A 328 -3.74 14.09 -15.48
N GLY A 329 -2.93 13.06 -15.56
CA GLY A 329 -2.92 12.15 -16.72
C GLY A 329 -1.57 11.54 -17.04
N MET A 330 -0.47 12.06 -16.51
CA MET A 330 0.82 11.38 -16.54
C MET A 330 0.91 10.33 -15.43
N LYS A 331 0.09 9.27 -15.51
CA LYS A 331 0.45 8.02 -14.83
C LYS A 331 1.72 7.53 -15.52
N LYS A 332 2.86 7.65 -14.86
CA LYS A 332 4.06 6.91 -15.27
C LYS A 332 3.66 5.44 -15.40
N GLN A 333 3.74 4.93 -16.63
CA GLN A 333 3.70 3.52 -16.97
C GLN A 333 4.85 2.79 -16.27
#